data_691a2c0976126c9882ced3e8e95fb68c
#
_entry.id   691a2c0976126c9882ced3e8e95fb68c
#
_cell.length_a   1.000
_cell.length_b   1.000
_cell.length_c   1.000
_cell.angle_alpha   90.00
_cell.angle_beta   90.00
_cell.angle_gamma   90.00
#
_symmetry.space_group_name_H-M   'P 1'
#
loop_
_entity.id
_entity.type
_entity.pdbx_description
1 polymer ?
#
loop_
_entity_poly.entity_id
_entity_poly.type
_entity_poly.pdbx_seq_one_letter_code
_entity_poly.pdbx_strand_id
1 'polypeptide(L)'
;MRKTIVLTLCLLALVFRIQAQRRVQCDALGNTYEIYSDHITKHSSNFNLDYRLSTLQYGSSAQLDLTNPLVPFLFFPDQGSLVFFDNNLNVLEDPIFLNEKFQGQITCVAGSKGDALWLYDANSSALIRVNRQFEVLSKSLNLSYLLKSTVQPLQIIENGQRVYLITKEKGILLFSLFGSLETSSSYSTLDPVYHWNNFIYFRFGNMLFSWGNSQPKPAVIHYFDTHELREGNTWMMCEDKPFYFDPITGEKREILLLENLEK
;
A
#
# COMPACT_ATOMS: atom_id res chain seq x y z
N MET A 1 1.03 -47.62 15.35
CA MET A 1 0.12 -46.63 15.93
C MET A 1 0.77 -45.32 16.34
N ARG A 2 1.89 -45.24 17.13
CA ARG A 2 2.51 -43.98 17.51
C ARG A 2 3.03 -43.12 16.31
N LYS A 3 3.62 -43.74 15.28
CA LYS A 3 4.13 -43.05 14.09
C LYS A 3 3.03 -42.45 13.23
N THR A 4 1.88 -43.11 13.12
CA THR A 4 0.70 -42.63 12.38
C THR A 4 0.04 -41.43 13.07
N ILE A 5 -0.04 -41.44 14.40
CA ILE A 5 -0.61 -40.33 15.18
C ILE A 5 0.26 -39.06 15.07
N VAL A 6 1.60 -39.21 15.10
CA VAL A 6 2.53 -38.07 14.92
C VAL A 6 2.41 -37.46 13.50
N LEU A 7 2.29 -38.31 12.48
CA LEU A 7 2.12 -37.83 11.10
C LEU A 7 0.80 -37.10 10.91
N THR A 8 -0.28 -37.59 11.50
CA THR A 8 -1.60 -36.93 11.44
C THR A 8 -1.61 -35.59 12.21
N LEU A 9 -0.93 -35.52 13.37
CA LEU A 9 -0.76 -34.25 14.10
C LEU A 9 0.08 -33.23 13.33
N CYS A 10 1.15 -33.64 12.64
CA CYS A 10 1.95 -32.78 11.79
C CYS A 10 1.16 -32.28 10.58
N LEU A 11 0.31 -33.11 9.96
CA LEU A 11 -0.57 -32.68 8.86
C LEU A 11 -1.64 -31.70 9.36
N LEU A 12 -2.24 -31.92 10.54
CA LEU A 12 -3.18 -30.97 11.13
C LEU A 12 -2.50 -29.63 11.46
N ALA A 13 -1.27 -29.63 11.98
CA ALA A 13 -0.52 -28.40 12.28
C ALA A 13 -0.15 -27.60 11.01
N LEU A 14 0.03 -28.25 9.86
CA LEU A 14 0.27 -27.59 8.57
C LEU A 14 -1.00 -26.93 8.00
N VAL A 15 -2.18 -27.46 8.27
CA VAL A 15 -3.46 -26.90 7.79
C VAL A 15 -3.82 -25.61 8.53
N PHE A 16 -3.36 -25.41 9.77
CA PHE A 16 -3.62 -24.18 10.55
C PHE A 16 -2.72 -22.98 10.20
N ARG A 17 -1.77 -23.11 9.28
CA ARG A 17 -0.86 -22.01 8.92
C ARG A 17 -1.19 -21.31 7.59
N ILE A 18 -2.26 -21.66 6.91
CA ILE A 18 -2.76 -20.89 5.77
C ILE A 18 -3.82 -19.90 6.27
N GLN A 19 -3.44 -19.02 7.17
CA GLN A 19 -4.16 -17.76 7.28
C GLN A 19 -3.68 -16.89 6.12
N ALA A 20 -4.53 -16.79 5.10
CA ALA A 20 -4.35 -15.79 4.06
C ALA A 20 -4.13 -14.44 4.73
N GLN A 21 -3.01 -13.80 4.42
CA GLN A 21 -2.61 -12.55 5.03
C GLN A 21 -3.64 -11.49 4.61
N ARG A 22 -4.64 -11.28 5.47
CA ARG A 22 -5.72 -10.31 5.28
C ARG A 22 -5.11 -8.93 5.43
N ARG A 23 -5.14 -8.13 4.36
CA ARG A 23 -4.79 -6.71 4.41
C ARG A 23 -6.06 -5.89 4.44
N VAL A 24 -6.05 -4.82 5.20
CA VAL A 24 -7.19 -3.90 5.34
C VAL A 24 -6.73 -2.50 4.98
N GLN A 25 -7.55 -1.80 4.19
CA GLN A 25 -7.35 -0.40 3.83
C GLN A 25 -8.66 0.37 3.94
N CYS A 26 -8.57 1.68 4.14
CA CYS A 26 -9.72 2.58 4.19
C CYS A 26 -9.58 3.65 3.11
N ASP A 27 -10.68 3.98 2.41
CA ASP A 27 -10.69 5.09 1.47
C ASP A 27 -11.07 6.43 2.13
N ALA A 28 -10.96 7.51 1.37
CA ALA A 28 -11.29 8.85 1.84
C ALA A 28 -12.79 9.08 2.11
N LEU A 29 -13.65 8.12 1.78
CA LEU A 29 -15.10 8.13 2.06
C LEU A 29 -15.46 7.29 3.30
N GLY A 30 -14.44 6.75 4.01
CA GLY A 30 -14.61 5.91 5.19
C GLY A 30 -15.01 4.46 4.90
N ASN A 31 -15.02 4.03 3.63
CA ASN A 31 -15.26 2.62 3.31
C ASN A 31 -14.02 1.79 3.63
N THR A 32 -14.23 0.58 4.13
CA THR A 32 -13.16 -0.35 4.46
C THR A 32 -13.05 -1.45 3.42
N TYR A 33 -11.84 -1.73 2.96
CA TYR A 33 -11.55 -2.78 1.99
C TYR A 33 -10.71 -3.87 2.63
N GLU A 34 -11.16 -5.11 2.53
CA GLU A 34 -10.43 -6.30 2.93
C GLU A 34 -9.89 -7.00 1.71
N ILE A 35 -8.57 -7.18 1.66
CA ILE A 35 -7.87 -7.75 0.52
C ILE A 35 -7.42 -9.16 0.90
N TYR A 36 -7.97 -10.14 0.21
CA TYR A 36 -7.62 -11.55 0.30
C TYR A 36 -6.80 -11.98 -0.93
N SER A 37 -6.29 -13.19 -0.92
CA SER A 37 -5.51 -13.72 -2.05
C SER A 37 -6.33 -13.97 -3.32
N ASP A 38 -7.65 -14.13 -3.18
CA ASP A 38 -8.58 -14.53 -4.25
C ASP A 38 -9.73 -13.54 -4.49
N HIS A 39 -9.89 -12.56 -3.61
CA HIS A 39 -10.96 -11.56 -3.73
C HIS A 39 -10.69 -10.32 -2.88
N ILE A 40 -11.47 -9.27 -3.14
CA ILE A 40 -11.61 -8.09 -2.31
C ILE A 40 -13.05 -7.97 -1.84
N THR A 41 -13.23 -7.59 -0.57
CA THR A 41 -14.53 -7.20 -0.02
C THR A 41 -14.48 -5.74 0.39
N LYS A 42 -15.48 -4.96 0.00
CA LYS A 42 -15.68 -3.59 0.43
C LYS A 42 -16.87 -3.52 1.37
N HIS A 43 -16.68 -2.90 2.52
CA HIS A 43 -17.71 -2.57 3.50
C HIS A 43 -18.00 -1.08 3.43
N SER A 44 -19.23 -0.74 3.06
CA SER A 44 -19.64 0.66 2.97
C SER A 44 -19.87 1.26 4.36
N SER A 45 -19.32 2.45 4.61
CA SER A 45 -19.50 3.18 5.86
C SER A 45 -20.96 3.64 6.09
N ASN A 46 -21.72 3.90 5.00
CA ASN A 46 -23.02 4.57 5.08
C ASN A 46 -24.22 3.64 4.93
N PHE A 47 -24.07 2.45 4.31
CA PHE A 47 -25.22 1.65 3.85
C PHE A 47 -25.25 0.21 4.39
N ASN A 48 -24.29 -0.22 5.20
CA ASN A 48 -24.14 -1.62 5.63
C ASN A 48 -24.21 -2.62 4.46
N LEU A 49 -23.75 -2.19 3.29
CA LEU A 49 -23.68 -3.00 2.09
C LEU A 49 -22.25 -3.49 1.89
N ASP A 50 -22.14 -4.76 1.60
CA ASP A 50 -20.88 -5.39 1.26
C ASP A 50 -20.85 -5.68 -0.24
N TYR A 51 -19.73 -5.31 -0.86
CA TYR A 51 -19.43 -5.62 -2.24
C TYR A 51 -18.24 -6.57 -2.31
N ARG A 52 -18.22 -7.46 -3.30
CA ARG A 52 -17.13 -8.43 -3.47
C ARG A 52 -16.71 -8.54 -4.93
N LEU A 53 -15.41 -8.49 -5.15
CA LEU A 53 -14.77 -8.71 -6.45
C LEU A 53 -13.82 -9.90 -6.34
N SER A 54 -14.03 -10.94 -7.18
CA SER A 54 -13.06 -12.04 -7.33
C SER A 54 -11.86 -11.56 -8.13
N THR A 55 -10.65 -11.85 -7.61
CA THR A 55 -9.37 -11.47 -8.26
C THR A 55 -8.64 -12.65 -8.89
N LEU A 56 -9.19 -13.86 -8.80
CA LEU A 56 -8.56 -15.11 -9.27
C LEU A 56 -8.10 -15.06 -10.74
N GLN A 57 -8.87 -14.41 -11.59
CA GLN A 57 -8.56 -14.30 -13.03
C GLN A 57 -7.44 -13.27 -13.34
N TYR A 58 -7.06 -12.41 -12.38
CA TYR A 58 -6.11 -11.31 -12.57
C TYR A 58 -4.75 -11.56 -11.93
N GLY A 59 -4.63 -12.53 -11.03
CA GLY A 59 -3.38 -12.87 -10.32
C GLY A 59 -3.55 -13.00 -8.82
N SER A 60 -2.45 -13.35 -8.12
CA SER A 60 -2.47 -13.69 -6.69
C SER A 60 -2.00 -12.55 -5.76
N SER A 61 -1.34 -11.54 -6.29
CA SER A 61 -0.69 -10.47 -5.51
C SER A 61 -1.19 -9.10 -5.96
N ALA A 62 -2.35 -8.68 -5.45
CA ALA A 62 -2.91 -7.38 -5.78
C ALA A 62 -2.37 -6.26 -4.88
N GLN A 63 -2.04 -5.13 -5.49
CA GLN A 63 -1.85 -3.84 -4.82
C GLN A 63 -3.11 -3.00 -5.08
N LEU A 64 -3.84 -2.66 -4.02
CA LEU A 64 -5.03 -1.82 -4.11
C LEU A 64 -4.64 -0.35 -3.97
N ASP A 65 -5.09 0.48 -4.89
CA ASP A 65 -4.98 1.93 -4.81
C ASP A 65 -6.36 2.56 -4.65
N LEU A 66 -6.53 3.37 -3.62
CA LEU A 66 -7.75 4.07 -3.23
C LEU A 66 -7.58 5.59 -3.33
N THR A 67 -6.57 6.07 -4.04
CA THR A 67 -6.30 7.52 -4.23
C THR A 67 -7.52 8.24 -4.82
N ASN A 68 -8.21 7.59 -5.76
CA ASN A 68 -9.52 8.01 -6.23
C ASN A 68 -10.59 6.99 -5.79
N PRO A 69 -11.37 7.26 -4.72
CA PRO A 69 -12.32 6.28 -4.19
C PRO A 69 -13.52 6.03 -5.12
N LEU A 70 -13.73 6.85 -6.17
CA LEU A 70 -14.78 6.64 -7.15
C LEU A 70 -14.32 5.73 -8.31
N VAL A 71 -13.01 5.68 -8.56
CA VAL A 71 -12.39 4.85 -9.61
C VAL A 71 -11.10 4.23 -9.04
N PRO A 72 -11.22 3.37 -8.02
CA PRO A 72 -10.07 2.66 -7.49
C PRO A 72 -9.54 1.64 -8.50
N PHE A 73 -8.33 1.15 -8.26
CA PHE A 73 -7.76 0.12 -9.11
C PHE A 73 -6.93 -0.91 -8.33
N LEU A 74 -6.77 -2.07 -8.96
CA LEU A 74 -5.84 -3.13 -8.56
C LEU A 74 -4.68 -3.18 -9.54
N PHE A 75 -3.49 -3.25 -9.02
CA PHE A 75 -2.31 -3.58 -9.79
C PHE A 75 -1.81 -4.98 -9.40
N PHE A 76 -1.52 -5.81 -10.39
CA PHE A 76 -0.98 -7.15 -10.25
C PHE A 76 0.47 -7.18 -10.77
N PRO A 77 1.48 -7.06 -9.88
CA PRO A 77 2.89 -6.95 -10.28
C PRO A 77 3.38 -8.14 -11.10
N ASP A 78 2.90 -9.35 -10.76
CA ASP A 78 3.30 -10.59 -11.42
C ASP A 78 2.93 -10.62 -12.91
N GLN A 79 1.83 -9.97 -13.28
CA GLN A 79 1.34 -9.87 -14.66
C GLN A 79 1.61 -8.49 -15.29
N GLY A 80 1.97 -7.50 -14.46
CA GLY A 80 2.10 -6.11 -14.90
C GLY A 80 0.77 -5.52 -15.36
N SER A 81 -0.36 -5.95 -14.78
CA SER A 81 -1.69 -5.56 -15.21
C SER A 81 -2.41 -4.67 -14.21
N LEU A 82 -3.22 -3.73 -14.72
CA LEU A 82 -4.13 -2.86 -13.98
C LEU A 82 -5.58 -3.26 -14.24
N VAL A 83 -6.39 -3.26 -13.19
CA VAL A 83 -7.84 -3.45 -13.27
C VAL A 83 -8.53 -2.31 -12.54
N PHE A 84 -9.28 -1.50 -13.27
CA PHE A 84 -10.08 -0.41 -12.73
C PHE A 84 -11.50 -0.88 -12.41
N PHE A 85 -12.05 -0.39 -11.32
CA PHE A 85 -13.42 -0.70 -10.91
C PHE A 85 -14.14 0.54 -10.36
N ASP A 86 -15.45 0.47 -10.30
CA ASP A 86 -16.27 1.52 -9.72
C ASP A 86 -16.39 1.37 -8.19
N ASN A 87 -17.11 2.30 -7.58
CA ASN A 87 -17.34 2.31 -6.14
C ASN A 87 -18.14 1.08 -5.62
N ASN A 88 -18.75 0.29 -6.51
CA ASN A 88 -19.47 -0.95 -6.19
C ASN A 88 -18.67 -2.21 -6.53
N LEU A 89 -17.37 -2.08 -6.81
CA LEU A 89 -16.48 -3.15 -7.25
C LEU A 89 -16.86 -3.78 -8.62
N ASN A 90 -17.61 -3.07 -9.48
CA ASN A 90 -17.80 -3.49 -10.87
C ASN A 90 -16.58 -3.13 -11.70
N VAL A 91 -16.03 -4.08 -12.43
CA VAL A 91 -14.90 -3.83 -13.34
C VAL A 91 -15.34 -2.91 -14.47
N LEU A 92 -14.59 -1.82 -14.74
CA LEU A 92 -14.96 -0.77 -15.67
C LEU A 92 -14.48 -1.06 -17.09
N GLU A 93 -13.36 -1.74 -17.24
CA GLU A 93 -12.71 -2.01 -18.53
C GLU A 93 -11.86 -3.29 -18.45
N ASP A 94 -11.46 -3.81 -19.60
CA ASP A 94 -10.54 -4.96 -19.64
C ASP A 94 -9.21 -4.64 -18.97
N PRO A 95 -8.50 -5.64 -18.39
CA PRO A 95 -7.20 -5.43 -17.78
C PRO A 95 -6.19 -4.77 -18.72
N ILE A 96 -5.47 -3.77 -18.23
CA ILE A 96 -4.46 -3.04 -18.98
C ILE A 96 -3.08 -3.60 -18.66
N PHE A 97 -2.39 -4.15 -19.65
CA PHE A 97 -1.06 -4.72 -19.49
C PHE A 97 0.04 -3.65 -19.68
N LEU A 98 0.61 -3.16 -18.56
CA LEU A 98 1.58 -2.07 -18.56
C LEU A 98 2.92 -2.47 -19.19
N ASN A 99 3.35 -3.72 -19.01
CA ASN A 99 4.61 -4.20 -19.54
C ASN A 99 4.63 -4.17 -21.09
N GLU A 100 3.48 -4.37 -21.73
CA GLU A 100 3.34 -4.25 -23.18
C GLU A 100 3.41 -2.80 -23.64
N LYS A 101 2.79 -1.88 -22.87
CA LYS A 101 2.77 -0.45 -23.20
C LYS A 101 4.12 0.24 -23.05
N PHE A 102 4.90 -0.14 -22.03
CA PHE A 102 6.15 0.54 -21.68
C PHE A 102 7.42 -0.23 -22.12
N GLN A 103 7.29 -1.43 -22.67
CA GLN A 103 8.43 -2.32 -22.97
C GLN A 103 9.40 -2.45 -21.77
N GLY A 104 8.84 -2.39 -20.57
CA GLY A 104 9.53 -2.33 -19.30
C GLY A 104 8.99 -3.36 -18.32
N GLN A 105 9.50 -3.36 -17.10
CA GLN A 105 9.00 -4.16 -16.00
C GLN A 105 8.42 -3.25 -14.94
N ILE A 106 7.12 -2.99 -15.01
CA ILE A 106 6.43 -2.19 -14.00
C ILE A 106 6.18 -3.06 -12.77
N THR A 107 6.72 -2.63 -11.63
CA THR A 107 6.67 -3.39 -10.37
C THR A 107 5.88 -2.70 -9.26
N CYS A 108 5.58 -1.40 -9.42
CA CYS A 108 4.78 -0.65 -8.47
C CYS A 108 3.99 0.44 -9.21
N VAL A 109 2.74 0.65 -8.80
CA VAL A 109 1.84 1.64 -9.39
C VAL A 109 1.08 2.37 -8.29
N ALA A 110 0.83 3.66 -8.48
CA ALA A 110 -0.06 4.45 -7.63
C ALA A 110 -0.86 5.47 -8.43
N GLY A 111 -2.01 5.85 -7.90
CA GLY A 111 -2.81 6.96 -8.42
C GLY A 111 -2.09 8.30 -8.26
N SER A 112 -2.36 9.22 -9.18
CA SER A 112 -1.87 10.58 -9.19
C SER A 112 -3.00 11.55 -9.50
N LYS A 113 -2.85 12.81 -9.13
CA LYS A 113 -3.85 13.84 -9.44
C LYS A 113 -4.11 13.99 -10.94
N GLY A 114 -5.36 14.30 -11.30
CA GLY A 114 -5.76 14.50 -12.68
C GLY A 114 -5.80 13.22 -13.50
N ASP A 115 -6.26 12.13 -12.89
CA ASP A 115 -6.36 10.78 -13.48
C ASP A 115 -5.05 10.24 -14.06
N ALA A 116 -3.92 10.76 -13.56
CA ALA A 116 -2.60 10.27 -13.89
C ALA A 116 -2.19 9.09 -12.98
N LEU A 117 -1.12 8.41 -13.36
CA LEU A 117 -0.55 7.32 -12.59
C LEU A 117 0.95 7.54 -12.39
N TRP A 118 1.46 7.12 -11.24
CA TRP A 118 2.86 6.90 -10.98
C TRP A 118 3.20 5.43 -11.18
N LEU A 119 4.26 5.16 -11.94
CA LEU A 119 4.76 3.83 -12.23
C LEU A 119 6.23 3.75 -11.81
N TYR A 120 6.66 2.60 -11.30
CA TYR A 120 8.07 2.31 -11.17
C TYR A 120 8.46 1.21 -12.16
N ASP A 121 9.36 1.56 -13.09
CA ASP A 121 9.94 0.63 -14.06
C ASP A 121 11.28 0.09 -13.53
N ALA A 122 11.32 -1.19 -13.22
CA ALA A 122 12.52 -1.85 -12.69
C ALA A 122 13.65 -1.93 -13.73
N ASN A 123 13.34 -2.03 -15.03
CA ASN A 123 14.35 -2.11 -16.08
C ASN A 123 15.13 -0.79 -16.21
N SER A 124 14.44 0.34 -16.23
CA SER A 124 15.10 1.66 -16.26
C SER A 124 15.45 2.18 -14.87
N SER A 125 15.03 1.48 -13.81
CA SER A 125 15.12 1.93 -12.41
C SER A 125 14.65 3.37 -12.24
N ALA A 126 13.45 3.66 -12.72
CA ALA A 126 12.91 5.02 -12.78
C ALA A 126 11.46 5.10 -12.32
N LEU A 127 11.15 6.20 -11.64
CA LEU A 127 9.81 6.62 -11.31
C LEU A 127 9.26 7.42 -12.50
N ILE A 128 8.09 7.04 -13.03
CA ILE A 128 7.50 7.59 -14.24
C ILE A 128 6.07 8.03 -13.92
N ARG A 129 5.71 9.26 -14.27
CA ARG A 129 4.33 9.74 -14.24
C ARG A 129 3.73 9.71 -15.63
N VAL A 130 2.54 9.16 -15.75
CA VAL A 130 1.83 9.05 -17.03
C VAL A 130 0.40 9.56 -16.90
N ASN A 131 -0.17 10.04 -18.03
CA ASN A 131 -1.60 10.37 -18.11
C ASN A 131 -2.46 9.10 -18.33
N ARG A 132 -3.77 9.27 -18.46
CA ARG A 132 -4.72 8.15 -18.70
C ARG A 132 -4.49 7.46 -20.06
N GLN A 133 -3.87 8.12 -21.02
CA GLN A 133 -3.47 7.56 -22.32
C GLN A 133 -2.11 6.86 -22.27
N PHE A 134 -1.48 6.80 -21.08
CA PHE A 134 -0.14 6.26 -20.83
C PHE A 134 0.99 7.04 -21.52
N GLU A 135 0.78 8.32 -21.81
CA GLU A 135 1.84 9.22 -22.25
C GLU A 135 2.64 9.72 -21.06
N VAL A 136 3.97 9.77 -21.19
CA VAL A 136 4.88 10.17 -20.11
C VAL A 136 4.77 11.67 -19.87
N LEU A 137 4.37 12.03 -18.64
CA LEU A 137 4.30 13.42 -18.17
C LEU A 137 5.61 13.84 -17.48
N SER A 138 6.22 12.94 -16.72
CA SER A 138 7.53 13.16 -16.09
C SER A 138 8.21 11.84 -15.81
N LYS A 139 9.56 11.88 -15.70
CA LYS A 139 10.38 10.71 -15.41
C LYS A 139 11.58 11.11 -14.55
N SER A 140 11.88 10.31 -13.53
CA SER A 140 13.08 10.49 -12.73
C SER A 140 14.35 10.09 -13.49
N LEU A 141 15.50 10.48 -12.97
CA LEU A 141 16.77 9.87 -13.34
C LEU A 141 16.78 8.38 -12.96
N ASN A 142 17.71 7.62 -13.53
CA ASN A 142 17.94 6.24 -13.13
C ASN A 142 18.37 6.19 -11.66
N LEU A 143 17.51 5.64 -10.80
CA LEU A 143 17.71 5.64 -9.35
C LEU A 143 18.80 4.69 -8.90
N SER A 144 19.00 3.56 -9.61
CA SER A 144 20.10 2.65 -9.28
C SER A 144 21.46 3.29 -9.53
N TYR A 145 21.58 4.11 -10.56
CA TYR A 145 22.79 4.88 -10.81
C TYR A 145 22.98 5.99 -9.76
N LEU A 146 21.91 6.73 -9.46
CA LEU A 146 21.94 7.85 -8.51
C LEU A 146 22.28 7.38 -7.09
N LEU A 147 21.68 6.28 -6.65
CA LEU A 147 21.84 5.74 -5.30
C LEU A 147 22.92 4.67 -5.18
N LYS A 148 23.62 4.36 -6.29
CA LYS A 148 24.67 3.34 -6.39
C LYS A 148 24.24 1.96 -5.86
N SER A 149 22.99 1.61 -6.04
CA SER A 149 22.41 0.32 -5.63
C SER A 149 21.07 0.08 -6.30
N THR A 150 20.64 -1.18 -6.33
CA THR A 150 19.28 -1.53 -6.77
C THR A 150 18.22 -0.91 -5.87
N VAL A 151 17.08 -0.56 -6.45
CA VAL A 151 15.92 -0.02 -5.74
C VAL A 151 14.79 -1.01 -5.90
N GLN A 152 14.27 -1.50 -4.77
CA GLN A 152 13.10 -2.37 -4.73
C GLN A 152 11.92 -1.57 -4.15
N PRO A 153 11.00 -1.08 -4.99
CA PRO A 153 9.84 -0.34 -4.53
C PRO A 153 8.85 -1.26 -3.83
N LEU A 154 8.25 -0.76 -2.77
CA LEU A 154 7.17 -1.40 -2.05
C LEU A 154 5.85 -0.66 -2.28
N GLN A 155 5.91 0.67 -2.33
CA GLN A 155 4.73 1.52 -2.49
C GLN A 155 5.14 2.88 -3.06
N ILE A 156 4.25 3.50 -3.83
CA ILE A 156 4.33 4.90 -4.25
C ILE A 156 3.16 5.63 -3.63
N ILE A 157 3.35 6.84 -3.15
CA ILE A 157 2.29 7.72 -2.64
C ILE A 157 2.50 9.11 -3.18
N GLU A 158 1.52 9.67 -3.89
CA GLU A 158 1.48 11.10 -4.15
C GLU A 158 0.68 11.79 -3.04
N ASN A 159 1.29 12.78 -2.41
CA ASN A 159 0.63 13.59 -1.40
C ASN A 159 0.99 15.08 -1.57
N GLY A 160 0.00 15.87 -1.93
CA GLY A 160 0.19 17.30 -2.19
C GLY A 160 1.04 17.55 -3.44
N GLN A 161 2.23 18.12 -3.27
CA GLN A 161 3.20 18.44 -4.33
C GLN A 161 4.37 17.45 -4.36
N ARG A 162 4.31 16.38 -3.60
CA ARG A 162 5.40 15.44 -3.38
C ARG A 162 4.99 14.01 -3.66
N VAL A 163 5.98 13.22 -4.06
CA VAL A 163 5.84 11.78 -4.30
C VAL A 163 6.82 11.04 -3.41
N TYR A 164 6.31 10.09 -2.67
CA TYR A 164 7.08 9.24 -1.78
C TYR A 164 7.21 7.86 -2.42
N LEU A 165 8.44 7.42 -2.65
CA LEU A 165 8.75 6.05 -3.06
C LEU A 165 9.28 5.31 -1.83
N ILE A 166 8.46 4.43 -1.30
CA ILE A 166 8.80 3.56 -0.19
C ILE A 166 9.58 2.37 -0.75
N THR A 167 10.76 2.12 -0.22
CA THR A 167 11.66 1.08 -0.73
C THR A 167 12.08 0.12 0.37
N LYS A 168 12.40 -1.09 0.00
CA LYS A 168 12.79 -2.14 0.94
C LYS A 168 14.09 -1.82 1.69
N GLU A 169 15.13 -1.36 0.96
CA GLU A 169 16.47 -1.18 1.54
C GLU A 169 16.89 0.28 1.69
N LYS A 170 16.26 1.21 0.96
CA LYS A 170 16.67 2.62 0.93
C LYS A 170 15.78 3.54 1.74
N GLY A 171 14.82 2.97 2.47
CA GLY A 171 13.85 3.75 3.21
C GLY A 171 12.87 4.50 2.29
N ILE A 172 12.52 5.70 2.65
CA ILE A 172 11.55 6.53 1.93
C ILE A 172 12.30 7.59 1.13
N LEU A 173 12.13 7.56 -0.18
CA LEU A 173 12.69 8.54 -1.11
C LEU A 173 11.60 9.55 -1.47
N LEU A 174 11.92 10.83 -1.40
CA LEU A 174 11.02 11.94 -1.65
C LEU A 174 11.34 12.61 -2.97
N PHE A 175 10.34 12.74 -3.83
CA PHE A 175 10.43 13.36 -5.15
C PHE A 175 9.46 14.51 -5.29
N SER A 176 9.80 15.45 -6.17
CA SER A 176 8.86 16.41 -6.74
C SER A 176 7.91 15.73 -7.74
N LEU A 177 6.82 16.40 -8.13
CA LEU A 177 5.92 15.93 -9.21
C LEU A 177 6.60 15.84 -10.59
N PHE A 178 7.79 16.41 -10.73
CA PHE A 178 8.59 16.34 -11.96
C PHE A 178 9.59 15.17 -11.97
N GLY A 179 9.56 14.31 -10.93
CA GLY A 179 10.43 13.15 -10.82
C GLY A 179 11.85 13.47 -10.31
N SER A 180 12.10 14.68 -9.78
CA SER A 180 13.39 15.02 -9.19
C SER A 180 13.46 14.54 -7.74
N LEU A 181 14.50 13.76 -7.39
CA LEU A 181 14.75 13.34 -6.01
C LEU A 181 15.14 14.56 -5.15
N GLU A 182 14.35 14.84 -4.12
CA GLU A 182 14.57 15.99 -3.21
C GLU A 182 15.35 15.59 -1.96
N THR A 183 14.95 14.48 -1.34
CA THR A 183 15.59 13.99 -0.11
C THR A 183 15.29 12.51 0.09
N SER A 184 15.91 11.90 1.08
CA SER A 184 15.67 10.52 1.48
C SER A 184 15.69 10.37 3.00
N SER A 185 14.94 9.40 3.50
CA SER A 185 14.94 9.00 4.90
C SER A 185 15.39 7.54 4.98
N SER A 186 16.25 7.23 5.94
CA SER A 186 16.72 5.86 6.17
C SER A 186 15.70 4.94 6.86
N TYR A 187 14.52 5.45 7.20
CA TYR A 187 13.45 4.62 7.79
C TYR A 187 12.91 3.66 6.75
N SER A 188 13.25 2.38 6.89
CA SER A 188 12.77 1.29 6.04
C SER A 188 11.61 0.58 6.75
N THR A 189 10.47 0.48 6.11
CA THR A 189 9.30 -0.23 6.63
C THR A 189 8.78 -1.21 5.59
N LEU A 190 8.35 -2.38 6.06
CA LEU A 190 7.61 -3.36 5.26
C LEU A 190 6.10 -3.24 5.47
N ASP A 191 5.69 -2.46 6.47
CA ASP A 191 4.29 -2.17 6.72
C ASP A 191 3.77 -1.15 5.69
N PRO A 192 2.47 -1.15 5.41
CA PRO A 192 1.86 -0.14 4.57
C PRO A 192 2.12 1.27 5.11
N VAL A 193 2.40 2.20 4.20
CA VAL A 193 2.48 3.62 4.48
C VAL A 193 1.16 4.25 4.05
N TYR A 194 0.61 5.09 4.90
CA TYR A 194 -0.66 5.77 4.67
C TYR A 194 -0.43 7.26 4.49
N HIS A 195 -1.36 7.95 3.90
CA HIS A 195 -1.33 9.41 3.80
C HIS A 195 -2.69 10.00 4.16
N TRP A 196 -2.67 11.16 4.81
CA TRP A 196 -3.83 11.97 5.10
C TRP A 196 -3.44 13.46 5.12
N ASN A 197 -4.24 14.30 4.47
CA ASN A 197 -3.92 15.71 4.28
C ASN A 197 -2.52 15.88 3.66
N ASN A 198 -1.64 16.59 4.33
CA ASN A 198 -0.26 16.86 3.87
C ASN A 198 0.79 16.00 4.56
N PHE A 199 0.39 14.88 5.18
CA PHE A 199 1.29 13.98 5.92
C PHE A 199 1.25 12.58 5.33
N ILE A 200 2.40 11.90 5.40
CA ILE A 200 2.46 10.45 5.35
C ILE A 200 2.68 9.90 6.76
N TYR A 201 2.17 8.69 6.98
CA TYR A 201 2.23 7.99 8.25
C TYR A 201 2.83 6.62 8.03
N PHE A 202 3.83 6.24 8.82
CA PHE A 202 4.49 4.95 8.70
C PHE A 202 5.02 4.46 10.04
N ARG A 203 5.12 3.14 10.17
CA ARG A 203 5.70 2.50 11.33
C ARG A 203 7.15 2.12 11.06
N PHE A 204 8.01 2.35 12.05
CA PHE A 204 9.37 1.83 12.06
C PHE A 204 9.71 1.34 13.48
N GLY A 205 9.97 0.03 13.60
CA GLY A 205 10.08 -0.63 14.90
C GLY A 205 8.77 -0.54 15.68
N ASN A 206 8.86 -0.04 16.91
CA ASN A 206 7.71 0.20 17.79
C ASN A 206 7.21 1.66 17.77
N MET A 207 7.58 2.44 16.76
CA MET A 207 7.21 3.85 16.67
C MET A 207 6.36 4.11 15.43
N LEU A 208 5.32 4.92 15.59
CA LEU A 208 4.57 5.52 14.50
C LEU A 208 5.11 6.92 14.23
N PHE A 209 5.39 7.19 12.96
CA PHE A 209 5.90 8.47 12.50
C PHE A 209 4.87 9.18 11.63
N SER A 210 4.89 10.51 11.67
CA SER A 210 4.32 11.38 10.64
C SER A 210 5.43 12.16 9.93
N TRP A 211 5.25 12.40 8.63
CA TRP A 211 6.15 13.23 7.84
C TRP A 211 5.35 14.14 6.93
N GLY A 212 5.27 15.41 7.31
CA GLY A 212 4.55 16.44 6.57
C GLY A 212 5.37 17.06 5.45
N ASN A 213 4.69 17.60 4.46
CA ASN A 213 5.31 18.22 3.27
C ASN A 213 6.26 19.39 3.62
N SER A 214 6.04 20.08 4.72
CA SER A 214 6.90 21.19 5.19
C SER A 214 7.96 20.76 6.21
N GLN A 215 7.94 19.50 6.66
CA GLN A 215 8.87 19.02 7.66
C GLN A 215 10.17 18.52 7.02
N PRO A 216 11.35 18.89 7.55
CA PRO A 216 12.63 18.42 7.03
C PRO A 216 12.89 16.94 7.32
N LYS A 217 12.26 16.36 8.34
CA LYS A 217 12.39 14.97 8.78
C LYS A 217 11.09 14.47 9.44
N PRO A 218 10.88 13.15 9.49
CA PRO A 218 9.76 12.56 10.21
C PRO A 218 9.78 12.85 11.72
N ALA A 219 8.60 12.94 12.31
CA ALA A 219 8.40 13.08 13.76
C ALA A 219 7.69 11.84 14.32
N VAL A 220 8.08 11.38 15.52
CA VAL A 220 7.39 10.31 16.24
C VAL A 220 6.09 10.87 16.81
N ILE A 221 4.98 10.17 16.58
CA ILE A 221 3.64 10.58 17.04
C ILE A 221 2.97 9.54 17.95
N HIS A 222 3.51 8.32 18.05
CA HIS A 222 3.03 7.28 18.94
C HIS A 222 4.11 6.22 19.18
N TYR A 223 4.06 5.58 20.36
CA TYR A 223 4.87 4.40 20.69
C TYR A 223 3.94 3.21 20.91
N PHE A 224 4.05 2.20 20.06
CA PHE A 224 3.28 0.96 20.20
C PHE A 224 3.78 0.16 21.42
N ASP A 225 2.86 -0.37 22.18
CA ASP A 225 3.16 -1.31 23.24
C ASP A 225 3.31 -2.76 22.71
N THR A 226 3.72 -3.68 23.59
CA THR A 226 3.91 -5.10 23.23
C THR A 226 2.59 -5.81 22.87
N HIS A 227 1.45 -5.28 23.32
CA HIS A 227 0.13 -5.84 23.00
C HIS A 227 -0.30 -5.45 21.59
N GLU A 228 -0.06 -4.20 21.21
CA GLU A 228 -0.36 -3.68 19.89
C GLU A 228 0.55 -4.30 18.82
N LEU A 229 1.76 -4.73 19.19
CA LEU A 229 2.76 -5.36 18.29
C LEU A 229 2.64 -6.89 18.19
N ARG A 230 1.56 -7.51 18.65
CA ARG A 230 1.39 -8.97 18.52
C ARG A 230 1.46 -9.40 17.06
N GLU A 231 1.97 -10.62 16.85
CA GLU A 231 2.08 -11.21 15.52
C GLU A 231 0.70 -11.27 14.82
N GLY A 232 0.64 -10.75 13.60
CA GLY A 232 -0.60 -10.67 12.80
C GLY A 232 -1.36 -9.36 12.94
N ASN A 233 -1.10 -8.55 13.96
CA ASN A 233 -1.73 -7.25 14.10
C ASN A 233 -1.15 -6.24 13.12
N THR A 234 -2.00 -5.38 12.61
CA THR A 234 -1.58 -4.28 11.74
C THR A 234 -2.18 -2.97 12.22
N TRP A 235 -1.60 -1.88 11.80
CA TRP A 235 -2.21 -0.57 11.97
C TRP A 235 -2.72 -0.07 10.61
N MET A 236 -3.65 0.85 10.62
CA MET A 236 -4.22 1.45 9.42
C MET A 236 -4.64 2.90 9.70
N MET A 237 -4.69 3.70 8.64
CA MET A 237 -5.36 5.01 8.67
C MET A 237 -6.76 4.87 8.10
N CYS A 238 -7.73 5.47 8.77
CA CYS A 238 -9.08 5.60 8.25
C CYS A 238 -9.54 7.04 8.53
N GLU A 239 -9.86 7.77 7.48
CA GLU A 239 -10.06 9.21 7.55
C GLU A 239 -8.81 9.90 8.14
N ASP A 240 -8.93 10.62 9.25
CA ASP A 240 -7.85 11.36 9.91
C ASP A 240 -7.24 10.65 11.12
N LYS A 241 -7.65 9.40 11.38
CA LYS A 241 -7.27 8.67 12.58
C LYS A 241 -6.50 7.40 12.29
N PRO A 242 -5.40 7.15 13.00
CA PRO A 242 -4.76 5.85 13.01
C PRO A 242 -5.52 4.86 13.91
N PHE A 243 -5.64 3.64 13.43
CA PHE A 243 -6.25 2.53 14.14
C PHE A 243 -5.31 1.34 14.22
N TYR A 244 -5.36 0.65 15.32
CA TYR A 244 -4.89 -0.70 15.47
C TYR A 244 -5.98 -1.67 15.00
N PHE A 245 -5.60 -2.69 14.27
CA PHE A 245 -6.51 -3.70 13.73
C PHE A 245 -5.98 -5.10 14.03
N ASP A 246 -6.78 -5.91 14.69
CA ASP A 246 -6.57 -7.32 14.89
C ASP A 246 -7.33 -8.11 13.81
N PRO A 247 -6.64 -8.73 12.83
CA PRO A 247 -7.30 -9.44 11.73
C PRO A 247 -7.99 -10.74 12.17
N ILE A 248 -7.68 -11.27 13.36
CA ILE A 248 -8.28 -12.50 13.88
C ILE A 248 -9.65 -12.20 14.50
N THR A 249 -9.69 -11.20 15.37
CA THR A 249 -10.93 -10.82 16.08
C THR A 249 -11.77 -9.81 15.32
N GLY A 250 -11.17 -9.09 14.35
CA GLY A 250 -11.78 -7.95 13.67
C GLY A 250 -11.83 -6.68 14.54
N GLU A 251 -11.19 -6.71 15.71
CA GLU A 251 -11.19 -5.59 16.63
C GLU A 251 -10.43 -4.40 16.04
N LYS A 252 -11.04 -3.21 16.11
CA LYS A 252 -10.48 -1.95 15.67
C LYS A 252 -10.41 -1.00 16.86
N ARG A 253 -9.21 -0.50 17.19
CA ARG A 253 -8.99 0.47 18.27
C ARG A 253 -8.28 1.71 17.73
N GLU A 254 -8.76 2.89 18.10
CA GLU A 254 -8.09 4.16 17.78
C GLU A 254 -6.76 4.26 18.54
N ILE A 255 -5.71 4.67 17.82
CA ILE A 255 -4.38 4.93 18.37
C ILE A 255 -4.35 6.39 18.86
N LEU A 256 -4.10 6.60 20.14
CA LEU A 256 -3.98 7.93 20.71
C LEU A 256 -2.62 8.54 20.36
N LEU A 257 -2.62 9.67 19.67
CA LEU A 257 -1.40 10.37 19.27
C LEU A 257 -0.85 11.20 20.44
N LEU A 258 0.48 11.32 20.50
CA LEU A 258 1.19 12.06 21.56
C LEU A 258 0.76 13.53 21.66
N GLU A 259 0.41 14.17 20.56
CA GLU A 259 -0.06 15.55 20.54
C GLU A 259 -1.38 15.77 21.34
N ASN A 260 -2.13 14.71 21.57
CA ASN A 260 -3.37 14.73 22.36
C ASN A 260 -3.15 14.51 23.86
N LEU A 261 -1.92 14.21 24.28
CA LEU A 261 -1.56 13.98 25.68
C LEU A 261 -1.06 15.26 26.38
N GLU A 262 -0.77 16.33 25.62
CA GLU A 262 -0.30 17.64 26.15
C GLU A 262 -1.42 18.69 26.28
N LYS A 263 -2.69 18.30 26.16
CA LYS A 263 -3.88 19.11 26.47
C LYS A 263 -4.57 18.51 27.67
#